data_ed5415eaf13f701b3767db593f22b646
#
_entry.id   ed5415eaf13f701b3767db593f22b646
#
_cell.length_a   1.000
_cell.length_b   1.000
_cell.length_c   1.000
_cell.angle_alpha   90.00
_cell.angle_beta   90.00
_cell.angle_gamma   90.00
#
_symmetry.space_group_name_H-M   'P 1'
#
loop_
_entity.id
_entity.type
_entity.pdbx_description
1 polymer ?
#
loop_
_entity_poly.entity_id
_entity_poly.type
_entity_poly.pdbx_seq_one_letter_code
_entity_poly.pdbx_strand_id
1 'polypeptide(L)'
;MIRSKKYSVAAIGNAMLDLMCEVPDQFLSQEGIVKGVMNLVSRERSNNILKLVQPIKETAGGSAANTISTLAKLGLKTGYIGKIADDPKGKVFKKDLLDNSIFYNTDFLDK
;
A
#
# COMPACT_ATOMS: atom_id res chain seq x y z
N MET A 1 -27.47 27.48 -2.04
CA MET A 1 -27.66 26.12 -2.60
C MET A 1 -26.64 25.18 -1.94
N ILE A 2 -27.12 24.17 -1.27
CA ILE A 2 -26.25 23.15 -0.63
C ILE A 2 -25.91 22.12 -1.70
N ARG A 3 -24.62 22.03 -2.07
CA ARG A 3 -24.16 20.95 -2.94
C ARG A 3 -24.05 19.67 -2.12
N SER A 4 -24.65 18.57 -2.61
CA SER A 4 -24.42 17.26 -2.00
C SER A 4 -22.95 16.87 -2.18
N LYS A 5 -22.32 16.41 -1.10
CA LYS A 5 -20.96 15.91 -1.14
C LYS A 5 -20.95 14.50 -1.73
N LYS A 6 -20.13 14.27 -2.74
CA LYS A 6 -19.97 12.94 -3.35
C LYS A 6 -19.22 11.97 -2.45
N TYR A 7 -18.26 12.47 -1.69
CA TYR A 7 -17.42 11.70 -0.77
C TYR A 7 -17.45 12.32 0.62
N SER A 8 -17.43 11.47 1.65
CA SER A 8 -17.34 11.92 3.04
C SER A 8 -15.95 12.30 3.42
N VAL A 9 -14.95 11.54 2.93
CA VAL A 9 -13.53 11.76 3.21
C VAL A 9 -12.72 11.46 1.96
N ALA A 10 -11.74 12.31 1.70
CA ALA A 10 -10.69 12.06 0.71
C ALA A 10 -9.32 12.25 1.36
N ALA A 11 -8.36 11.43 1.01
CA ALA A 11 -6.99 11.52 1.50
C ALA A 11 -6.01 11.67 0.36
N ILE A 12 -4.94 12.38 0.62
CA ILE A 12 -3.78 12.52 -0.28
C ILE A 12 -2.57 11.95 0.46
N GLY A 13 -1.83 11.06 -0.19
CA GLY A 13 -0.65 10.46 0.43
C GLY A 13 0.28 9.76 -0.55
N ASN A 14 1.39 9.31 -0.02
CA ASN A 14 2.32 8.46 -0.76
C ASN A 14 1.75 7.05 -0.86
N ALA A 15 1.61 6.54 -2.07
CA ALA A 15 1.18 5.18 -2.30
C ALA A 15 2.30 4.21 -1.91
N MET A 16 1.99 3.29 -1.02
CA MET A 16 2.89 2.24 -0.54
C MET A 16 2.19 0.89 -0.67
N LEU A 17 2.93 -0.14 -1.05
CA LEU A 17 2.43 -1.50 -1.08
C LEU A 17 3.05 -2.29 0.06
N ASP A 18 2.22 -2.81 0.94
CA ASP A 18 2.63 -3.67 2.05
C ASP A 18 2.66 -5.13 1.57
N LEU A 19 3.82 -5.75 1.69
CA LEU A 19 4.04 -7.16 1.39
C LEU A 19 4.25 -7.93 2.69
N MET A 20 3.30 -8.77 3.05
CA MET A 20 3.39 -9.60 4.24
C MET A 20 3.99 -10.95 3.89
N CYS A 21 5.06 -11.32 4.56
CA CYS A 21 5.77 -12.58 4.37
C CYS A 21 5.96 -13.29 5.70
N GLU A 22 5.92 -14.61 5.69
CA GLU A 22 6.35 -15.43 6.83
C GLU A 22 7.75 -15.96 6.58
N VAL A 23 8.63 -15.74 7.54
CA VAL A 23 10.01 -16.20 7.48
C VAL A 23 10.46 -16.70 8.86
N PRO A 24 11.35 -17.71 8.94
CA PRO A 24 11.93 -18.13 10.22
C PRO A 24 12.89 -17.06 10.76
N ASP A 25 13.10 -17.05 12.08
CA ASP A 25 14.04 -16.13 12.73
C ASP A 25 15.47 -16.25 12.17
N GLN A 26 15.86 -17.45 11.74
CA GLN A 26 17.15 -17.69 11.10
C GLN A 26 17.31 -16.84 9.82
N PHE A 27 16.25 -16.69 9.02
CA PHE A 27 16.28 -15.83 7.83
C PHE A 27 16.62 -14.38 8.20
N LEU A 28 15.99 -13.85 9.24
CA LEU A 28 16.23 -12.49 9.70
C LEU A 28 17.70 -12.30 10.11
N SER A 29 18.25 -13.25 10.83
CA SER A 29 19.66 -13.23 11.25
C SER A 29 20.61 -13.30 10.06
N GLN A 30 20.36 -14.20 9.11
CA GLN A 30 21.18 -14.35 7.91
C GLN A 30 21.16 -13.10 7.04
N GLU A 31 20.02 -12.44 6.96
CA GLU A 31 19.84 -11.23 6.18
C GLU A 31 20.16 -9.93 6.95
N GLY A 32 20.60 -10.05 8.20
CA GLY A 32 20.95 -8.89 9.03
C GLY A 32 19.77 -7.98 9.34
N ILE A 33 18.57 -8.56 9.44
CA ILE A 33 17.33 -7.83 9.76
C ILE A 33 17.06 -7.92 11.25
N VAL A 34 16.97 -6.79 11.92
CA VAL A 34 16.66 -6.73 13.36
C VAL A 34 15.17 -6.93 13.57
N LYS A 35 14.79 -7.99 14.31
CA LYS A 35 13.40 -8.32 14.60
C LYS A 35 12.76 -7.27 15.52
N GLY A 36 11.49 -6.95 15.27
CA GLY A 36 10.69 -6.09 16.14
C GLY A 36 10.90 -4.58 15.95
N VAL A 37 11.75 -4.18 15.00
CA VAL A 37 11.96 -2.77 14.68
C VAL A 37 11.89 -2.53 13.17
N MET A 38 11.65 -1.28 12.78
CA MET A 38 11.72 -0.90 11.38
C MET A 38 13.17 -0.87 10.91
N ASN A 39 13.45 -1.57 9.82
CA ASN A 39 14.76 -1.58 9.17
C ASN A 39 14.66 -0.84 7.83
N LEU A 40 15.24 0.33 7.75
CA LEU A 40 15.33 1.07 6.49
C LEU A 40 16.37 0.40 5.58
N VAL A 41 15.98 0.14 4.36
CA VAL A 41 16.83 -0.51 3.36
C VAL A 41 16.83 0.27 2.05
N SER A 42 17.91 0.14 1.28
CA SER A 42 17.96 0.68 -0.08
C SER A 42 17.00 -0.09 -1.01
N ARG A 43 16.67 0.52 -2.14
CA ARG A 43 15.88 -0.13 -3.19
C ARG A 43 16.51 -1.44 -3.66
N GLU A 44 17.81 -1.46 -3.84
CA GLU A 44 18.56 -2.65 -4.23
C GLU A 44 18.42 -3.75 -3.17
N ARG A 45 18.63 -3.41 -1.90
CA ARG A 45 18.48 -4.34 -0.79
C ARG A 45 17.07 -4.90 -0.69
N SER A 46 16.05 -4.04 -0.82
CA SER A 46 14.64 -4.46 -0.85
C SER A 46 14.38 -5.46 -1.97
N ASN A 47 14.86 -5.17 -3.18
CA ASN A 47 14.69 -6.08 -4.32
C ASN A 47 15.38 -7.43 -4.09
N ASN A 48 16.55 -7.45 -3.44
CA ASN A 48 17.24 -8.69 -3.12
C ASN A 48 16.49 -9.52 -2.08
N ILE A 49 15.95 -8.90 -1.04
CA ILE A 49 15.11 -9.58 -0.05
C ILE A 49 13.86 -10.17 -0.71
N LEU A 50 13.20 -9.40 -1.58
CA LEU A 50 11.99 -9.84 -2.27
C LEU A 50 12.19 -11.05 -3.19
N LYS A 51 13.42 -11.30 -3.65
CA LYS A 51 13.76 -12.52 -4.42
C LYS A 51 13.83 -13.77 -3.54
N LEU A 52 14.01 -13.60 -2.23
CA LEU A 52 14.22 -14.69 -1.26
C LEU A 52 12.94 -15.06 -0.51
N VAL A 53 11.91 -14.23 -0.59
CA VAL A 53 10.66 -14.43 0.15
C VAL A 53 9.48 -14.47 -0.81
N GLN A 54 8.38 -15.08 -0.35
CA GLN A 54 7.13 -15.09 -1.09
C GLN A 54 6.05 -14.40 -0.25
N PRO A 55 5.48 -13.28 -0.74
CA PRO A 55 4.38 -12.64 -0.03
C PRO A 55 3.16 -13.55 0.08
N ILE A 56 2.60 -13.63 1.28
CA ILE A 56 1.33 -14.32 1.53
C ILE A 56 0.15 -13.34 1.39
N LYS A 57 0.41 -12.05 1.47
CA LYS A 57 -0.58 -11.00 1.31
C LYS A 57 0.08 -9.72 0.78
N GLU A 58 -0.62 -9.07 -0.13
CA GLU A 58 -0.23 -7.77 -0.68
C GLU A 58 -1.41 -6.82 -0.51
N THR A 59 -1.19 -5.67 0.12
CA THR A 59 -2.24 -4.67 0.38
C THR A 59 -1.72 -3.26 0.17
N ALA A 60 -2.63 -2.36 -0.20
CA ALA A 60 -2.32 -0.94 -0.16
C ALA A 60 -1.99 -0.52 1.28
N GLY A 61 -0.89 0.19 1.45
CA GLY A 61 -0.37 0.64 2.73
C GLY A 61 -0.04 2.12 2.74
N GLY A 62 0.62 2.55 3.80
CA GLY A 62 0.87 3.95 4.10
C GLY A 62 -0.26 4.56 4.94
N SER A 63 0.05 5.61 5.71
CA SER A 63 -0.87 6.17 6.70
C SER A 63 -2.19 6.66 6.11
N ALA A 64 -2.14 7.37 4.98
CA ALA A 64 -3.34 7.88 4.31
C ALA A 64 -4.21 6.75 3.75
N ALA A 65 -3.62 5.76 3.08
CA ALA A 65 -4.35 4.63 2.52
C ALA A 65 -4.94 3.74 3.64
N ASN A 66 -4.22 3.50 4.71
CA ASN A 66 -4.71 2.74 5.86
C ASN A 66 -5.90 3.44 6.53
N THR A 67 -5.85 4.74 6.69
CA THR A 67 -6.95 5.55 7.23
C THR A 67 -8.20 5.44 6.33
N ILE A 68 -8.02 5.64 5.04
CA ILE A 68 -9.12 5.57 4.06
C ILE A 68 -9.71 4.16 3.98
N SER A 69 -8.89 3.12 4.02
CA SER A 69 -9.36 1.73 4.03
C SER A 69 -10.21 1.43 5.25
N THR A 70 -9.82 1.91 6.42
CA THR A 70 -10.60 1.75 7.65
C THR A 70 -11.93 2.48 7.56
N LEU A 71 -11.95 3.73 7.09
CA LEU A 71 -13.19 4.51 6.92
C LEU A 71 -14.13 3.89 5.88
N ALA A 72 -13.59 3.35 4.80
CA ALA A 72 -14.37 2.63 3.80
C ALA A 72 -15.05 1.39 4.39
N LYS A 73 -14.33 0.62 5.22
CA LYS A 73 -14.88 -0.55 5.93
C LYS A 73 -15.98 -0.16 6.94
N LEU A 74 -15.94 1.06 7.46
CA LEU A 74 -16.99 1.61 8.32
C LEU A 74 -18.20 2.15 7.54
N GLY A 75 -18.19 2.03 6.22
CA GLY A 75 -19.33 2.38 5.35
C GLY A 75 -19.30 3.82 4.82
N LEU A 76 -18.22 4.57 5.02
CA LEU A 76 -18.11 5.91 4.48
C LEU A 76 -17.72 5.88 2.99
N LYS A 77 -18.24 6.84 2.23
CA LYS A 77 -17.78 7.07 0.84
C LYS A 77 -16.43 7.77 0.87
N THR A 78 -15.42 7.11 0.38
CA THR A 78 -14.03 7.54 0.48
C THR A 78 -13.36 7.65 -0.88
N GLY A 79 -12.39 8.54 -0.97
CA GLY A 79 -11.51 8.70 -2.12
C GLY A 79 -10.05 8.80 -1.69
N TYR A 80 -9.16 8.39 -2.57
CA TYR A 80 -7.73 8.46 -2.38
C TYR A 80 -7.04 9.11 -3.58
N ILE A 81 -6.08 9.97 -3.32
CA ILE A 81 -5.25 10.64 -4.31
C ILE A 81 -3.78 10.32 -4.01
N GLY A 82 -3.12 9.69 -4.94
CA GLY A 82 -1.70 9.37 -4.84
C GLY A 82 -1.21 8.73 -6.14
N LYS A 83 0.02 8.99 -6.49
CA LYS A 83 0.62 8.47 -7.74
C LYS A 83 1.16 7.05 -7.52
N ILE A 84 0.93 6.21 -8.51
CA ILE A 84 1.51 4.86 -8.62
C ILE A 84 2.15 4.69 -9.99
N ALA A 85 3.13 3.81 -10.08
CA ALA A 85 3.73 3.44 -11.35
C ALA A 85 2.83 2.48 -12.15
N ASP A 86 2.92 2.51 -13.46
CA ASP A 86 2.28 1.52 -14.33
C ASP A 86 3.13 0.23 -14.36
N ASP A 87 3.11 -0.46 -13.24
CA ASP A 87 3.81 -1.73 -13.04
C ASP A 87 2.93 -2.71 -12.24
N PRO A 88 3.34 -3.98 -12.10
CA PRO A 88 2.54 -4.97 -11.39
C PRO A 88 2.18 -4.58 -9.95
N LYS A 89 3.10 -3.94 -9.21
CA LYS A 89 2.86 -3.49 -7.84
C LYS A 89 1.87 -2.34 -7.77
N GLY A 90 1.97 -1.38 -8.68
CA GLY A 90 1.02 -0.27 -8.81
C GLY A 90 -0.39 -0.78 -9.13
N LYS A 91 -0.51 -1.77 -10.00
CA LYS A 91 -1.79 -2.39 -10.34
C LYS A 91 -2.42 -3.12 -9.15
N VAL A 92 -1.62 -3.81 -8.33
CA VAL A 92 -2.08 -4.44 -7.09
C VAL A 92 -2.60 -3.37 -6.11
N PHE A 93 -1.88 -2.27 -5.93
CA PHE A 93 -2.31 -1.15 -5.09
C PHE A 93 -3.65 -0.59 -5.54
N LYS A 94 -3.78 -0.26 -6.82
CA LYS A 94 -5.03 0.26 -7.40
C LYS A 94 -6.19 -0.72 -7.22
N LYS A 95 -5.96 -1.99 -7.52
CA LYS A 95 -6.97 -3.05 -7.37
C LYS A 95 -7.45 -3.16 -5.92
N ASP A 96 -6.54 -3.11 -4.95
CA ASP A 96 -6.89 -3.21 -3.53
C ASP A 96 -7.77 -2.03 -3.10
N LEU A 97 -7.48 -0.81 -3.53
CA LEU A 97 -8.34 0.34 -3.27
C LEU A 97 -9.74 0.15 -3.87
N LEU A 98 -9.84 -0.23 -5.14
CA LEU A 98 -11.11 -0.41 -5.83
C LEU A 98 -11.93 -1.57 -5.23
N ASP A 99 -11.29 -2.67 -4.87
CA ASP A 99 -11.95 -3.81 -4.22
C ASP A 99 -12.53 -3.44 -2.84
N ASN A 100 -11.96 -2.44 -2.17
CA ASN A 100 -12.46 -1.90 -0.91
C ASN A 100 -13.43 -0.72 -1.10
N SER A 101 -13.94 -0.51 -2.31
CA SER A 101 -14.89 0.57 -2.64
C SER A 101 -14.34 1.98 -2.39
N ILE A 102 -13.03 2.15 -2.49
CA ILE A 102 -12.37 3.45 -2.41
C ILE A 102 -12.25 4.02 -3.83
N PHE A 103 -12.75 5.24 -4.02
CA PHE A 103 -12.59 5.91 -5.31
C PHE A 103 -11.12 6.27 -5.54
N TYR A 104 -10.59 5.81 -6.67
CA TYR A 104 -9.23 6.10 -7.12
C TYR A 104 -9.22 6.30 -8.64
N ASN A 105 -8.82 7.48 -9.09
CA ASN A 105 -8.79 7.84 -10.51
C ASN A 105 -7.58 8.74 -10.84
N THR A 106 -6.44 8.47 -10.23
CA THR A 106 -5.18 9.15 -10.56
C THR A 106 -4.47 8.38 -11.66
N ASP A 107 -4.01 9.09 -12.68
CA ASP A 107 -3.23 8.50 -13.76
C ASP A 107 -1.91 7.92 -13.23
N PHE A 108 -1.43 6.85 -13.86
CA PHE A 108 -0.13 6.29 -13.55
C PHE A 108 1.00 7.29 -13.79
N LEU A 109 2.08 7.16 -13.04
CA LEU A 109 3.32 7.87 -13.32
C LEU A 109 3.91 7.38 -14.65
N ASP A 110 4.28 8.32 -15.48
CA ASP A 110 5.16 8.03 -16.60
C ASP A 110 6.54 7.59 -16.07
N LYS A 111 7.09 6.62 -16.71
CA LYS A 111 8.41 6.09 -16.32
C LYS A 111 9.53 7.08 -16.59
#